data_ca012c66262f64cc65969dead7a8b007
#
_entry.id   ca012c66262f64cc65969dead7a8b007
#
_cell.length_a   1.000
_cell.length_b   1.000
_cell.length_c   1.000
_cell.angle_alpha   90.00
_cell.angle_beta   90.00
_cell.angle_gamma   90.00
#
_symmetry.space_group_name_H-M   'P 1'
#
loop_
_entity.id
_entity.type
_entity.pdbx_description
1 polymer ?
#
loop_
_entity_poly.entity_id
_entity_poly.type
_entity_poly.pdbx_seq_one_letter_code
_entity_poly.pdbx_strand_id
1 'polypeptide(L)'
;MDIDISTLPTPSYLVDQRLLIKNLELLASVKERTGCKILLAQKAFSMFSVYPLIAKYLDGVTSSGVMEARLGYEEMGKEVHTYAPAFADHEMDDVIRYSDHIVFNSFHQWNKFKDKVKSSGKQIECGLRLNPKYSEIDTDIYNPCFTGSRLGITPEQFQPDQLDGIDGLHFHTMCVQNSDTLERTLKVVDDTFGSYIKQMKWLNFGGGHHITRSDYDIETLIRCIQFAQDTYGVQVYLEPGEAVALNTGYLVSTVLDTIENGMHLAILDTSAACHMPDVLEMPYRPHIIGAGVPNEKAYTYRLGGPTCLAGDIIGDYSFDVPLKEGDKLIFCDMAHYTMVKNNTFNGMNLPSIAFYSQENGLQIIKQFGYEDFKSRLS
;
A
#
# COMPACT_ATOMS: atom_id res chain seq x y z
N MET A 1 5.33 -6.03 22.40
CA MET A 1 6.04 -6.93 21.45
C MET A 1 6.83 -7.94 22.26
N ASP A 2 6.71 -9.21 21.94
CA ASP A 2 7.38 -10.34 22.65
C ASP A 2 8.57 -10.92 21.86
N ILE A 3 9.07 -10.20 20.86
CA ILE A 3 10.21 -10.59 20.04
C ILE A 3 11.48 -10.01 20.66
N ASP A 4 12.50 -10.83 20.88
CA ASP A 4 13.83 -10.36 21.29
C ASP A 4 14.52 -9.65 20.11
N ILE A 5 14.69 -8.34 20.24
CA ILE A 5 15.37 -7.49 19.25
C ILE A 5 16.78 -7.08 19.66
N SER A 6 17.35 -7.68 20.69
CA SER A 6 18.68 -7.31 21.20
C SER A 6 19.76 -7.38 20.14
N THR A 7 19.70 -8.41 19.28
CA THR A 7 20.64 -8.65 18.18
C THR A 7 20.26 -8.02 16.85
N LEU A 8 19.08 -7.39 16.77
CA LEU A 8 18.61 -6.76 15.53
C LEU A 8 19.46 -5.51 15.24
N PRO A 9 20.15 -5.41 14.09
CA PRO A 9 20.80 -4.17 13.68
C PRO A 9 19.77 -3.08 13.45
N THR A 10 20.12 -1.83 13.72
CA THR A 10 19.24 -0.69 13.50
C THR A 10 19.83 0.29 12.47
N PRO A 11 19.02 1.04 11.74
CA PRO A 11 17.56 0.92 11.66
C PRO A 11 17.13 -0.36 10.93
N SER A 12 16.00 -0.95 11.35
CA SER A 12 15.44 -2.15 10.71
C SER A 12 13.92 -2.14 10.68
N TYR A 13 13.34 -2.46 9.52
CA TYR A 13 11.94 -2.88 9.45
C TYR A 13 11.84 -4.33 9.88
N LEU A 14 10.93 -4.63 10.77
CA LEU A 14 10.66 -5.98 11.27
C LEU A 14 9.20 -6.33 11.04
N VAL A 15 8.94 -7.38 10.26
CA VAL A 15 7.58 -7.90 10.03
C VAL A 15 7.35 -9.17 10.86
N ASP A 16 6.24 -9.20 11.58
CA ASP A 16 5.81 -10.36 12.40
C ASP A 16 4.84 -11.23 11.60
N GLN A 17 5.26 -12.45 11.27
CA GLN A 17 4.45 -13.42 10.54
C GLN A 17 3.09 -13.70 11.18
N ARG A 18 3.03 -13.77 12.50
CA ARG A 18 1.79 -14.10 13.24
C ARG A 18 0.71 -13.05 12.99
N LEU A 19 1.12 -11.79 13.00
CA LEU A 19 0.22 -10.65 12.76
C LEU A 19 -0.18 -10.58 11.28
N LEU A 20 0.76 -10.85 10.37
CA LEU A 20 0.48 -10.91 8.95
C LEU A 20 -0.52 -12.03 8.62
N ILE A 21 -0.34 -13.24 9.17
CA ILE A 21 -1.27 -14.36 8.98
C ILE A 21 -2.68 -14.00 9.48
N LYS A 22 -2.80 -13.36 10.64
CA LYS A 22 -4.09 -12.91 11.18
C LYS A 22 -4.85 -12.01 10.20
N ASN A 23 -4.16 -11.07 9.58
CA ASN A 23 -4.77 -10.20 8.56
C ASN A 23 -5.16 -11.00 7.31
N LEU A 24 -4.29 -11.90 6.86
CA LEU A 24 -4.54 -12.73 5.68
C LEU A 24 -5.73 -13.69 5.89
N GLU A 25 -5.88 -14.28 7.08
CA GLU A 25 -7.03 -15.12 7.44
C GLU A 25 -8.35 -14.34 7.41
N LEU A 26 -8.34 -13.09 7.89
CA LEU A 26 -9.52 -12.22 7.81
C LEU A 26 -9.89 -11.92 6.36
N LEU A 27 -8.92 -11.58 5.52
CA LEU A 27 -9.13 -11.34 4.10
C LEU A 27 -9.63 -12.61 3.38
N ALA A 28 -9.06 -13.76 3.70
CA ALA A 28 -9.52 -15.05 3.16
C ALA A 28 -10.97 -15.36 3.55
N SER A 29 -11.39 -15.02 4.78
CA SER A 29 -12.78 -15.21 5.21
C SER A 29 -13.79 -14.40 4.39
N VAL A 30 -13.43 -13.21 3.94
CA VAL A 30 -14.26 -12.41 3.02
C VAL A 30 -14.39 -13.10 1.67
N LYS A 31 -13.27 -13.64 1.14
CA LYS A 31 -13.27 -14.41 -0.11
C LYS A 31 -14.15 -15.66 -0.03
N GLU A 32 -14.01 -16.44 1.04
CA GLU A 32 -14.78 -17.66 1.26
C GLU A 32 -16.29 -17.40 1.32
N ARG A 33 -16.69 -16.26 1.91
CA ARG A 33 -18.10 -15.88 2.07
C ARG A 33 -18.73 -15.28 0.81
N THR A 34 -17.94 -14.76 -0.11
CA THR A 34 -18.45 -14.00 -1.27
C THR A 34 -18.00 -14.55 -2.61
N GLY A 35 -16.91 -15.33 -2.67
CA GLY A 35 -16.29 -15.72 -3.92
C GLY A 35 -15.57 -14.54 -4.65
N CYS A 36 -15.41 -13.39 -4.01
CA CYS A 36 -14.61 -12.30 -4.58
C CYS A 36 -13.12 -12.69 -4.63
N LYS A 37 -12.36 -12.00 -5.45
CA LYS A 37 -10.90 -12.10 -5.49
C LYS A 37 -10.26 -10.92 -4.80
N ILE A 38 -9.18 -11.17 -4.06
CA ILE A 38 -8.44 -10.14 -3.33
C ILE A 38 -6.98 -10.16 -3.78
N LEU A 39 -6.48 -9.00 -4.17
CA LEU A 39 -5.11 -8.78 -4.66
C LEU A 39 -4.34 -7.90 -3.66
N LEU A 40 -3.07 -8.21 -3.42
CA LEU A 40 -2.18 -7.35 -2.68
C LEU A 40 -1.79 -6.13 -3.53
N ALA A 41 -2.04 -4.91 -3.06
CA ALA A 41 -1.52 -3.71 -3.71
C ALA A 41 -0.04 -3.48 -3.34
N GLN A 42 0.85 -3.76 -4.29
CA GLN A 42 2.32 -3.72 -4.09
C GLN A 42 2.82 -2.32 -3.70
N LYS A 43 2.17 -1.26 -4.19
CA LYS A 43 2.50 0.14 -3.82
C LYS A 43 2.51 0.40 -2.31
N ALA A 44 1.76 -0.40 -1.54
CA ALA A 44 1.74 -0.30 -0.08
C ALA A 44 2.71 -1.28 0.58
N PHE A 45 2.82 -2.50 0.06
CA PHE A 45 3.64 -3.55 0.66
C PHE A 45 4.23 -4.47 -0.40
N SER A 46 5.55 -4.44 -0.56
CA SER A 46 6.30 -5.20 -1.58
C SER A 46 7.42 -6.06 -0.98
N MET A 47 7.31 -6.49 0.27
CA MET A 47 8.25 -7.44 0.85
C MET A 47 8.07 -8.82 0.20
N PHE A 48 8.66 -9.01 -0.98
CA PHE A 48 8.42 -10.20 -1.81
C PHE A 48 8.87 -11.52 -1.15
N SER A 49 9.77 -11.50 -0.19
CA SER A 49 10.16 -12.70 0.57
C SER A 49 8.99 -13.36 1.32
N VAL A 50 7.90 -12.62 1.56
CA VAL A 50 6.67 -13.16 2.16
C VAL A 50 5.55 -13.44 1.14
N TYR A 51 5.77 -13.20 -0.14
CA TYR A 51 4.78 -13.49 -1.19
C TYR A 51 4.36 -14.96 -1.25
N PRO A 52 5.24 -15.96 -1.06
CA PRO A 52 4.81 -17.36 -0.98
C PRO A 52 3.83 -17.65 0.17
N LEU A 53 3.91 -16.88 1.26
CA LEU A 53 2.93 -16.95 2.35
C LEU A 53 1.62 -16.28 1.94
N ILE A 54 1.68 -15.06 1.39
CA ILE A 54 0.51 -14.28 0.96
C ILE A 54 -0.27 -15.01 -0.12
N ALA A 55 0.41 -15.67 -1.06
CA ALA A 55 -0.18 -16.44 -2.15
C ALA A 55 -1.05 -17.62 -1.69
N LYS A 56 -0.93 -18.07 -0.43
CA LYS A 56 -1.82 -19.09 0.13
C LYS A 56 -3.22 -18.54 0.44
N TYR A 57 -3.35 -17.23 0.60
CA TYR A 57 -4.58 -16.56 1.03
C TYR A 57 -5.18 -15.66 -0.05
N LEU A 58 -4.34 -14.93 -0.78
CA LEU A 58 -4.75 -13.95 -1.80
C LEU A 58 -4.62 -14.52 -3.21
N ASP A 59 -5.30 -13.87 -4.17
CA ASP A 59 -5.41 -14.35 -5.56
C ASP A 59 -4.30 -13.78 -6.46
N GLY A 60 -3.57 -12.78 -6.00
CA GLY A 60 -2.51 -12.16 -6.77
C GLY A 60 -2.08 -10.81 -6.22
N VAL A 61 -1.57 -9.99 -7.12
CA VAL A 61 -1.10 -8.63 -6.83
C VAL A 61 -1.71 -7.61 -7.79
N THR A 62 -1.82 -6.36 -7.33
CA THR A 62 -2.03 -5.22 -8.20
C THR A 62 -0.80 -4.32 -8.21
N SER A 63 -0.44 -3.85 -9.39
CA SER A 63 0.81 -3.15 -9.72
C SER A 63 0.51 -1.77 -10.26
N SER A 64 1.30 -0.79 -9.86
CA SER A 64 1.17 0.61 -10.26
C SER A 64 2.13 1.01 -11.41
N GLY A 65 2.83 0.03 -11.98
CA GLY A 65 3.76 0.20 -13.09
C GLY A 65 4.49 -1.09 -13.42
N VAL A 66 5.32 -1.04 -14.49
CA VAL A 66 5.96 -2.22 -15.07
C VAL A 66 6.89 -2.96 -14.10
N MET A 67 7.59 -2.23 -13.22
CA MET A 67 8.54 -2.85 -12.28
C MET A 67 7.80 -3.64 -11.19
N GLU A 68 6.69 -3.12 -10.68
CA GLU A 68 5.83 -3.87 -9.76
C GLU A 68 5.16 -5.05 -10.46
N ALA A 69 4.71 -4.90 -11.72
CA ALA A 69 4.14 -5.99 -12.50
C ALA A 69 5.13 -7.15 -12.66
N ARG A 70 6.38 -6.84 -12.99
CA ARG A 70 7.45 -7.82 -13.09
C ARG A 70 7.72 -8.50 -11.75
N LEU A 71 7.81 -7.73 -10.66
CA LEU A 71 8.01 -8.28 -9.32
C LEU A 71 6.88 -9.26 -8.94
N GLY A 72 5.63 -8.86 -9.18
CA GLY A 72 4.47 -9.72 -8.94
C GLY A 72 4.50 -11.00 -9.78
N TYR A 73 4.84 -10.89 -11.06
CA TYR A 73 4.96 -12.01 -11.97
C TYR A 73 6.07 -13.00 -11.55
N GLU A 74 7.24 -12.50 -11.16
CA GLU A 74 8.39 -13.32 -10.80
C GLU A 74 8.23 -13.99 -9.42
N GLU A 75 7.59 -13.32 -8.44
CA GLU A 75 7.67 -13.70 -7.02
C GLU A 75 6.32 -14.18 -6.44
N MET A 76 5.17 -13.74 -6.98
CA MET A 76 3.86 -14.10 -6.40
C MET A 76 3.30 -15.42 -6.95
N GLY A 77 3.53 -15.70 -8.24
CA GLY A 77 3.04 -16.92 -8.90
C GLY A 77 1.50 -16.99 -8.99
N LYS A 78 0.84 -15.85 -9.03
CA LYS A 78 -0.63 -15.68 -9.09
C LYS A 78 -0.99 -14.57 -10.09
N GLU A 79 -2.27 -14.15 -10.16
CA GLU A 79 -2.71 -13.08 -11.05
C GLU A 79 -1.96 -11.77 -10.81
N VAL A 80 -1.59 -11.08 -11.88
CA VAL A 80 -0.98 -9.76 -11.86
C VAL A 80 -1.89 -8.78 -12.60
N HIS A 81 -2.46 -7.83 -11.86
CA HIS A 81 -3.24 -6.73 -12.41
C HIS A 81 -2.35 -5.49 -12.48
N THR A 82 -2.35 -4.79 -13.59
CA THR A 82 -1.52 -3.60 -13.76
C THR A 82 -2.35 -2.40 -14.17
N TYR A 83 -2.25 -1.34 -13.38
CA TYR A 83 -2.83 -0.04 -13.68
C TYR A 83 -1.76 1.04 -13.57
N ALA A 84 -1.73 1.96 -14.52
CA ALA A 84 -0.99 3.22 -14.42
C ALA A 84 -1.82 4.36 -15.03
N PRO A 85 -1.62 5.63 -14.59
CA PRO A 85 -2.29 6.79 -15.19
C PRO A 85 -1.99 6.94 -16.68
N ALA A 86 -0.83 6.48 -17.13
CA ALA A 86 -0.47 6.32 -18.54
C ALA A 86 0.67 5.31 -18.66
N PHE A 87 0.64 4.52 -19.73
CA PHE A 87 1.75 3.63 -20.11
C PHE A 87 2.59 4.28 -21.20
N ALA A 88 3.91 4.18 -21.08
CA ALA A 88 4.82 4.61 -22.13
C ALA A 88 4.94 3.53 -23.22
N ASP A 89 5.22 3.96 -24.46
CA ASP A 89 5.33 3.04 -25.62
C ASP A 89 6.39 1.96 -25.42
N HIS A 90 7.52 2.33 -24.83
CA HIS A 90 8.65 1.42 -24.62
C HIS A 90 8.42 0.42 -23.46
N GLU A 91 7.46 0.67 -22.57
CA GLU A 91 7.14 -0.22 -21.44
C GLU A 91 6.05 -1.24 -21.79
N MET A 92 5.25 -0.98 -22.85
CA MET A 92 4.02 -1.72 -23.09
C MET A 92 4.25 -3.20 -23.38
N ASP A 93 5.37 -3.58 -24.00
CA ASP A 93 5.70 -5.00 -24.23
C ASP A 93 5.93 -5.75 -22.90
N ASP A 94 6.61 -5.11 -21.96
CA ASP A 94 6.82 -5.68 -20.64
C ASP A 94 5.54 -5.67 -19.79
N VAL A 95 4.71 -4.62 -19.87
CA VAL A 95 3.39 -4.60 -19.23
C VAL A 95 2.55 -5.78 -19.70
N ILE A 96 2.48 -6.03 -21.03
CA ILE A 96 1.78 -7.16 -21.63
C ILE A 96 2.38 -8.49 -21.12
N ARG A 97 3.70 -8.59 -21.09
CA ARG A 97 4.41 -9.80 -20.67
C ARG A 97 4.08 -10.20 -19.24
N TYR A 98 4.06 -9.25 -18.33
CA TYR A 98 3.98 -9.49 -16.89
C TYR A 98 2.56 -9.38 -16.31
N SER A 99 1.55 -8.94 -17.08
CA SER A 99 0.19 -8.73 -16.58
C SER A 99 -0.79 -9.76 -17.10
N ASP A 100 -1.74 -10.15 -16.27
CA ASP A 100 -2.93 -10.92 -16.67
C ASP A 100 -4.12 -10.00 -16.89
N HIS A 101 -4.20 -8.89 -16.16
CA HIS A 101 -5.16 -7.81 -16.37
C HIS A 101 -4.43 -6.48 -16.57
N ILE A 102 -4.89 -5.68 -17.54
CA ILE A 102 -4.39 -4.32 -17.77
C ILE A 102 -5.55 -3.35 -17.69
N VAL A 103 -5.45 -2.39 -16.76
CA VAL A 103 -6.47 -1.35 -16.60
C VAL A 103 -5.95 -0.03 -17.17
N PHE A 104 -6.65 0.50 -18.17
CA PHE A 104 -6.32 1.76 -18.82
C PHE A 104 -7.03 2.93 -18.13
N ASN A 105 -6.36 4.05 -18.08
CA ASN A 105 -6.86 5.26 -17.44
C ASN A 105 -7.76 6.11 -18.34
N SER A 106 -7.77 5.86 -19.63
CA SER A 106 -8.56 6.61 -20.62
C SER A 106 -8.80 5.79 -21.87
N PHE A 107 -9.85 6.14 -22.63
CA PHE A 107 -10.10 5.58 -23.96
C PHE A 107 -8.97 5.88 -24.94
N HIS A 108 -8.26 7.01 -24.78
CA HIS A 108 -7.09 7.30 -25.59
C HIS A 108 -5.98 6.25 -25.37
N GLN A 109 -5.66 5.92 -24.13
CA GLN A 109 -4.67 4.88 -23.81
C GLN A 109 -5.13 3.50 -24.31
N TRP A 110 -6.41 3.15 -24.12
CA TRP A 110 -6.98 1.92 -24.65
C TRP A 110 -6.84 1.84 -26.16
N ASN A 111 -7.29 2.85 -26.89
CA ASN A 111 -7.23 2.87 -28.37
C ASN A 111 -5.80 2.83 -28.90
N LYS A 112 -4.85 3.43 -28.17
CA LYS A 112 -3.43 3.41 -28.52
C LYS A 112 -2.85 1.99 -28.44
N PHE A 113 -3.23 1.20 -27.46
CA PHE A 113 -2.55 -0.07 -27.16
C PHE A 113 -3.38 -1.32 -27.43
N LYS A 114 -4.68 -1.23 -27.68
CA LYS A 114 -5.57 -2.39 -27.86
C LYS A 114 -5.10 -3.38 -28.92
N ASP A 115 -4.61 -2.90 -30.06
CA ASP A 115 -4.14 -3.77 -31.14
C ASP A 115 -2.85 -4.49 -30.75
N LYS A 116 -1.97 -3.81 -30.02
CA LYS A 116 -0.75 -4.41 -29.48
C LYS A 116 -1.07 -5.50 -28.45
N VAL A 117 -2.02 -5.26 -27.55
CA VAL A 117 -2.48 -6.27 -26.58
C VAL A 117 -3.13 -7.45 -27.31
N LYS A 118 -4.06 -7.20 -28.22
CA LYS A 118 -4.77 -8.25 -28.99
C LYS A 118 -3.81 -9.10 -29.83
N SER A 119 -2.77 -8.52 -30.40
CA SER A 119 -1.78 -9.22 -31.24
C SER A 119 -0.68 -9.93 -30.46
N SER A 120 -0.59 -9.76 -29.14
CA SER A 120 0.47 -10.34 -28.32
C SER A 120 0.42 -11.87 -28.21
N GLY A 121 -0.73 -12.48 -28.49
CA GLY A 121 -0.97 -13.91 -28.31
C GLY A 121 -1.18 -14.35 -26.86
N LYS A 122 -1.03 -13.44 -25.88
CA LYS A 122 -1.35 -13.69 -24.47
C LYS A 122 -2.82 -13.34 -24.22
N GLN A 123 -3.50 -14.17 -23.44
CA GLN A 123 -4.83 -13.84 -22.96
C GLN A 123 -4.70 -12.81 -21.81
N ILE A 124 -5.14 -11.60 -22.08
CA ILE A 124 -5.11 -10.49 -21.12
C ILE A 124 -6.50 -9.90 -21.08
N GLU A 125 -7.05 -9.77 -19.89
CA GLU A 125 -8.31 -9.06 -19.69
C GLU A 125 -8.04 -7.56 -19.52
N CYS A 126 -8.71 -6.75 -20.32
CA CYS A 126 -8.53 -5.31 -20.34
C CYS A 126 -9.68 -4.59 -19.62
N GLY A 127 -9.33 -3.57 -18.88
CA GLY A 127 -10.30 -2.74 -18.17
C GLY A 127 -10.07 -1.26 -18.28
N LEU A 128 -11.05 -0.49 -17.82
CA LEU A 128 -11.00 0.95 -17.72
C LEU A 128 -11.18 1.39 -16.26
N ARG A 129 -10.37 2.33 -15.83
CA ARG A 129 -10.57 2.97 -14.51
C ARG A 129 -11.61 4.09 -14.62
N LEU A 130 -12.59 4.04 -13.75
CA LEU A 130 -13.65 5.04 -13.61
C LEU A 130 -13.27 6.08 -12.55
N ASN A 131 -13.67 7.31 -12.77
CA ASN A 131 -13.71 8.37 -11.77
C ASN A 131 -15.18 8.81 -11.61
N PRO A 132 -15.90 8.32 -10.59
CA PRO A 132 -17.31 8.65 -10.39
C PRO A 132 -17.51 10.08 -9.89
N LYS A 133 -16.48 10.89 -9.74
CA LYS A 133 -16.48 12.25 -9.15
C LYS A 133 -17.06 12.27 -7.73
N TYR A 134 -16.92 11.15 -7.04
CA TYR A 134 -17.35 10.97 -5.65
C TYR A 134 -16.21 10.30 -4.85
N SER A 135 -15.85 10.94 -3.76
CA SER A 135 -14.92 10.41 -2.75
C SER A 135 -15.16 11.19 -1.45
N GLU A 136 -15.05 10.49 -0.32
CA GLU A 136 -15.20 11.07 1.02
C GLU A 136 -13.85 11.34 1.68
N ILE A 137 -12.79 11.49 0.88
CA ILE A 137 -11.45 11.82 1.37
C ILE A 137 -11.31 13.34 1.45
N ASP A 138 -11.07 13.86 2.64
CA ASP A 138 -10.97 15.31 2.88
C ASP A 138 -9.64 15.89 2.40
N THR A 139 -8.59 15.08 2.27
CA THR A 139 -7.25 15.53 1.91
C THR A 139 -6.99 15.34 0.43
N ASP A 140 -6.86 16.42 -0.32
CA ASP A 140 -6.75 16.42 -1.80
C ASP A 140 -5.63 15.53 -2.33
N ILE A 141 -4.49 15.45 -1.66
CA ILE A 141 -3.34 14.61 -2.09
C ILE A 141 -3.70 13.12 -2.14
N TYR A 142 -4.68 12.66 -1.37
CA TYR A 142 -5.16 11.28 -1.35
C TYR A 142 -6.51 11.09 -2.01
N ASN A 143 -7.20 12.17 -2.40
CA ASN A 143 -8.51 12.11 -3.04
C ASN A 143 -8.37 11.90 -4.55
N PRO A 144 -8.65 10.69 -5.09
CA PRO A 144 -8.50 10.42 -6.51
C PRO A 144 -9.60 11.02 -7.38
N CYS A 145 -10.64 11.60 -6.77
CA CYS A 145 -11.79 12.16 -7.45
C CYS A 145 -11.91 13.68 -7.34
N PHE A 146 -10.89 14.37 -6.75
CA PHE A 146 -10.91 15.84 -6.67
C PHE A 146 -10.82 16.47 -8.06
N THR A 147 -11.29 17.71 -8.18
CA THR A 147 -11.22 18.48 -9.44
C THR A 147 -9.76 18.63 -9.90
N GLY A 148 -9.47 18.19 -11.13
CA GLY A 148 -8.11 18.17 -11.67
C GLY A 148 -7.35 16.86 -11.42
N SER A 149 -7.97 15.87 -10.77
CA SER A 149 -7.36 14.53 -10.66
C SER A 149 -7.14 13.93 -12.06
N ARG A 150 -5.95 13.36 -12.26
CA ARG A 150 -5.60 12.64 -13.49
C ARG A 150 -6.07 11.18 -13.50
N LEU A 151 -6.78 10.72 -12.46
CA LEU A 151 -7.06 9.31 -12.21
C LEU A 151 -8.49 8.93 -12.62
N GLY A 152 -8.60 8.13 -13.67
CA GLY A 152 -9.85 7.55 -14.13
C GLY A 152 -10.66 8.45 -15.06
N ILE A 153 -11.62 7.81 -15.72
CA ILE A 153 -12.53 8.40 -16.71
C ILE A 153 -13.76 8.95 -15.98
N THR A 154 -14.01 10.25 -16.11
CA THR A 154 -15.21 10.87 -15.53
C THR A 154 -16.46 10.53 -16.36
N PRO A 155 -17.68 10.70 -15.81
CA PRO A 155 -18.93 10.44 -16.55
C PRO A 155 -18.99 11.19 -17.88
N GLU A 156 -18.51 12.43 -17.91
CA GLU A 156 -18.54 13.27 -19.13
C GLU A 156 -17.55 12.80 -20.21
N GLN A 157 -16.51 12.06 -19.80
CA GLN A 157 -15.49 11.51 -20.71
C GLN A 157 -15.73 10.04 -21.06
N PHE A 158 -16.75 9.41 -20.47
CA PHE A 158 -17.04 8.02 -20.73
C PHE A 158 -17.66 7.83 -22.14
N GLN A 159 -17.14 6.86 -22.88
CA GLN A 159 -17.50 6.63 -24.30
C GLN A 159 -18.05 5.20 -24.48
N PRO A 160 -19.38 5.02 -24.32
CA PRO A 160 -20.00 3.69 -24.33
C PRO A 160 -19.78 2.90 -25.64
N ASP A 161 -19.65 3.60 -26.75
CA ASP A 161 -19.46 3.01 -28.09
C ASP A 161 -18.04 2.41 -28.27
N GLN A 162 -17.14 2.66 -27.34
CA GLN A 162 -15.74 2.22 -27.41
C GLN A 162 -15.38 1.14 -26.39
N LEU A 163 -16.37 0.40 -25.91
CA LEU A 163 -16.17 -0.69 -24.95
C LEU A 163 -15.76 -2.02 -25.59
N ASP A 164 -15.67 -2.12 -26.93
CA ASP A 164 -15.24 -3.35 -27.60
C ASP A 164 -13.84 -3.78 -27.14
N GLY A 165 -13.76 -5.00 -26.57
CA GLY A 165 -12.54 -5.58 -26.02
C GLY A 165 -12.22 -5.13 -24.59
N ILE A 166 -13.11 -4.43 -23.92
CA ILE A 166 -13.05 -4.15 -22.48
C ILE A 166 -13.80 -5.25 -21.74
N ASP A 167 -13.09 -5.92 -20.84
CA ASP A 167 -13.59 -7.03 -20.02
C ASP A 167 -14.10 -6.59 -18.66
N GLY A 168 -13.64 -5.45 -18.16
CA GLY A 168 -14.03 -5.00 -16.84
C GLY A 168 -13.85 -3.52 -16.57
N LEU A 169 -14.42 -3.09 -15.46
CA LEU A 169 -14.33 -1.72 -14.95
C LEU A 169 -13.70 -1.71 -13.55
N HIS A 170 -12.97 -0.66 -13.26
CA HIS A 170 -12.26 -0.48 -12.00
C HIS A 170 -12.54 0.92 -11.45
N PHE A 171 -12.77 1.04 -10.16
CA PHE A 171 -12.72 2.32 -9.46
C PHE A 171 -11.87 2.20 -8.20
N HIS A 172 -11.22 3.29 -7.82
CA HIS A 172 -10.43 3.38 -6.59
C HIS A 172 -10.64 4.79 -6.05
N THR A 173 -11.51 4.93 -5.06
CA THR A 173 -12.03 6.20 -4.56
C THR A 173 -11.84 6.37 -3.07
N MET A 174 -11.31 5.35 -2.40
CA MET A 174 -11.17 5.26 -0.95
C MET A 174 -9.71 5.33 -0.52
N CYS A 175 -9.49 5.83 0.70
CA CYS A 175 -8.20 5.78 1.39
C CYS A 175 -8.47 5.64 2.90
N VAL A 176 -8.07 4.51 3.51
CA VAL A 176 -8.19 4.24 4.95
C VAL A 176 -9.63 4.38 5.49
N GLN A 177 -10.63 3.99 4.68
CA GLN A 177 -12.04 4.17 5.03
C GLN A 177 -12.75 2.84 5.34
N ASN A 178 -13.88 2.94 6.03
CA ASN A 178 -14.74 1.81 6.37
C ASN A 178 -15.72 1.48 5.23
N SER A 179 -16.41 0.37 5.31
CA SER A 179 -17.28 -0.18 4.27
C SER A 179 -18.57 0.63 4.02
N ASP A 180 -18.99 1.46 4.95
CA ASP A 180 -20.10 2.39 4.75
C ASP A 180 -19.80 3.44 3.65
N THR A 181 -18.54 3.88 3.55
CA THR A 181 -18.08 4.71 2.43
C THR A 181 -18.13 3.95 1.10
N LEU A 182 -17.78 2.64 1.10
CA LEU A 182 -17.93 1.81 -0.09
C LEU A 182 -19.41 1.71 -0.52
N GLU A 183 -20.33 1.49 0.42
CA GLU A 183 -21.76 1.37 0.13
C GLU A 183 -22.29 2.64 -0.55
N ARG A 184 -21.93 3.82 -0.04
CA ARG A 184 -22.29 5.11 -0.67
C ARG A 184 -21.63 5.30 -2.04
N THR A 185 -20.35 4.97 -2.14
CA THR A 185 -19.61 5.03 -3.42
C THR A 185 -20.21 4.10 -4.47
N LEU A 186 -20.54 2.87 -4.09
CA LEU A 186 -21.10 1.87 -5.01
C LEU A 186 -22.46 2.33 -5.53
N LYS A 187 -23.27 3.01 -4.72
CA LYS A 187 -24.52 3.62 -5.18
C LYS A 187 -24.28 4.67 -6.28
N VAL A 188 -23.30 5.55 -6.11
CA VAL A 188 -22.95 6.54 -7.15
C VAL A 188 -22.43 5.86 -8.42
N VAL A 189 -21.64 4.80 -8.26
CA VAL A 189 -21.13 4.01 -9.39
C VAL A 189 -22.27 3.29 -10.11
N ASP A 190 -23.24 2.73 -9.39
CA ASP A 190 -24.43 2.10 -9.96
C ASP A 190 -25.28 3.11 -10.73
N ASP A 191 -25.62 4.24 -10.11
CA ASP A 191 -26.43 5.30 -10.74
C ASP A 191 -25.77 5.83 -12.04
N THR A 192 -24.44 5.84 -12.12
CA THR A 192 -23.68 6.44 -13.22
C THR A 192 -23.28 5.42 -14.29
N PHE A 193 -22.80 4.25 -13.88
CA PHE A 193 -22.15 3.26 -14.77
C PHE A 193 -22.81 1.88 -14.74
N GLY A 194 -23.83 1.64 -13.93
CA GLY A 194 -24.44 0.33 -13.70
C GLY A 194 -24.87 -0.39 -14.98
N SER A 195 -25.43 0.35 -15.97
CA SER A 195 -25.82 -0.23 -17.28
C SER A 195 -24.64 -0.76 -18.09
N TYR A 196 -23.45 -0.19 -17.88
CA TYR A 196 -22.22 -0.64 -18.58
C TYR A 196 -21.54 -1.77 -17.82
N ILE A 197 -21.58 -1.76 -16.48
CA ILE A 197 -21.03 -2.84 -15.63
C ILE A 197 -21.69 -4.18 -15.95
N LYS A 198 -23.00 -4.20 -16.27
CA LYS A 198 -23.72 -5.42 -16.69
C LYS A 198 -23.16 -6.10 -17.95
N GLN A 199 -22.35 -5.41 -18.71
CA GLN A 199 -21.73 -5.93 -19.94
C GLN A 199 -20.31 -6.48 -19.67
N MET A 200 -19.81 -6.32 -18.44
CA MET A 200 -18.44 -6.67 -18.06
C MET A 200 -18.38 -8.08 -17.45
N LYS A 201 -17.18 -8.66 -17.48
CA LYS A 201 -16.88 -9.91 -16.78
C LYS A 201 -16.54 -9.65 -15.30
N TRP A 202 -15.94 -8.50 -15.01
CA TRP A 202 -15.51 -8.17 -13.67
C TRP A 202 -15.66 -6.67 -13.33
N LEU A 203 -15.77 -6.42 -12.01
CA LEU A 203 -15.74 -5.09 -11.41
C LEU A 203 -14.73 -5.08 -10.28
N ASN A 204 -13.78 -4.17 -10.34
CA ASN A 204 -12.74 -4.02 -9.34
C ASN A 204 -13.02 -2.76 -8.49
N PHE A 205 -13.19 -2.95 -7.19
CA PHE A 205 -13.48 -1.87 -6.23
C PHE A 205 -12.23 -1.09 -5.81
N GLY A 206 -11.03 -1.50 -6.30
CA GLY A 206 -9.77 -0.89 -5.93
C GLY A 206 -9.35 -1.15 -4.48
N GLY A 207 -8.51 -0.29 -3.97
CA GLY A 207 -8.00 -0.33 -2.60
C GLY A 207 -8.60 0.76 -1.72
N GLY A 208 -7.92 1.02 -0.59
CA GLY A 208 -8.36 1.99 0.41
C GLY A 208 -9.36 1.44 1.42
N HIS A 209 -9.75 0.17 1.26
CA HIS A 209 -10.58 -0.58 2.21
C HIS A 209 -9.73 -1.03 3.41
N HIS A 210 -10.02 -0.49 4.58
CA HIS A 210 -9.24 -0.78 5.79
C HIS A 210 -9.71 -2.05 6.51
N ILE A 211 -9.88 -3.14 5.76
CA ILE A 211 -10.60 -4.37 6.11
C ILE A 211 -10.12 -5.00 7.43
N THR A 212 -8.82 -4.93 7.71
CA THR A 212 -8.21 -5.56 8.90
C THR A 212 -8.17 -4.64 10.12
N ARG A 213 -8.69 -3.42 10.00
CA ARG A 213 -8.87 -2.53 11.15
C ARG A 213 -9.99 -3.07 12.06
N SER A 214 -9.80 -2.97 13.37
CA SER A 214 -10.68 -3.61 14.36
C SER A 214 -12.13 -3.11 14.37
N ASP A 215 -12.38 -1.91 13.86
CA ASP A 215 -13.71 -1.29 13.77
C ASP A 215 -14.31 -1.35 12.35
N TYR A 216 -13.69 -2.13 11.44
CA TYR A 216 -14.19 -2.25 10.07
C TYR A 216 -15.43 -3.16 10.01
N ASP A 217 -16.49 -2.69 9.37
CA ASP A 217 -17.72 -3.46 9.19
C ASP A 217 -17.63 -4.42 8.00
N ILE A 218 -17.22 -5.66 8.31
CA ILE A 218 -17.08 -6.75 7.32
C ILE A 218 -18.45 -7.12 6.71
N GLU A 219 -19.54 -7.04 7.48
CA GLU A 219 -20.85 -7.43 6.96
C GLU A 219 -21.34 -6.47 5.88
N THR A 220 -21.09 -5.19 6.05
CA THR A 220 -21.38 -4.19 5.00
C THR A 220 -20.52 -4.41 3.76
N LEU A 221 -19.23 -4.74 3.89
CA LEU A 221 -18.38 -5.09 2.75
C LEU A 221 -18.96 -6.29 1.98
N ILE A 222 -19.35 -7.35 2.69
CA ILE A 222 -19.94 -8.55 2.08
C ILE A 222 -21.21 -8.22 1.32
N ARG A 223 -22.10 -7.40 1.91
CA ARG A 223 -23.32 -6.94 1.20
C ARG A 223 -23.01 -6.16 -0.07
N CYS A 224 -22.01 -5.29 -0.04
CA CYS A 224 -21.57 -4.54 -1.22
C CYS A 224 -21.04 -5.46 -2.33
N ILE A 225 -20.25 -6.46 -1.98
CA ILE A 225 -19.72 -7.45 -2.93
C ILE A 225 -20.88 -8.26 -3.54
N GLN A 226 -21.77 -8.80 -2.71
CA GLN A 226 -22.93 -9.58 -3.15
C GLN A 226 -23.88 -8.75 -4.02
N PHE A 227 -24.14 -7.49 -3.64
CA PHE A 227 -24.92 -6.57 -4.47
C PHE A 227 -24.37 -6.45 -5.89
N ALA A 228 -23.06 -6.27 -6.06
CA ALA A 228 -22.47 -6.15 -7.37
C ALA A 228 -22.53 -7.47 -8.17
N GLN A 229 -22.29 -8.61 -7.50
CA GLN A 229 -22.38 -9.93 -8.09
C GLN A 229 -23.80 -10.24 -8.55
N ASP A 230 -24.79 -10.02 -7.70
CA ASP A 230 -26.20 -10.33 -7.97
C ASP A 230 -26.80 -9.38 -9.01
N THR A 231 -26.42 -8.09 -8.97
CA THR A 231 -26.98 -7.07 -9.86
C THR A 231 -26.40 -7.11 -11.27
N TYR A 232 -25.09 -7.39 -11.37
CA TYR A 232 -24.36 -7.28 -12.63
C TYR A 232 -23.89 -8.62 -13.19
N GLY A 233 -23.80 -9.67 -12.38
CA GLY A 233 -23.27 -10.98 -12.79
C GLY A 233 -21.74 -10.99 -12.97
N VAL A 234 -21.02 -10.12 -12.29
CA VAL A 234 -19.57 -9.90 -12.45
C VAL A 234 -18.74 -10.58 -11.37
N GLN A 235 -17.50 -10.94 -11.69
CA GLN A 235 -16.49 -11.23 -10.68
C GLN A 235 -16.07 -9.92 -10.00
N VAL A 236 -16.12 -9.88 -8.66
CA VAL A 236 -15.66 -8.72 -7.89
C VAL A 236 -14.21 -8.91 -7.47
N TYR A 237 -13.40 -7.84 -7.61
CA TYR A 237 -12.03 -7.74 -7.13
C TYR A 237 -11.89 -6.64 -6.08
N LEU A 238 -11.00 -6.87 -5.11
CA LEU A 238 -10.54 -5.87 -4.13
C LEU A 238 -9.00 -5.79 -4.19
N GLU A 239 -8.47 -4.59 -3.96
CA GLU A 239 -7.02 -4.32 -3.99
C GLU A 239 -6.50 -3.71 -2.67
N PRO A 240 -6.72 -4.35 -1.51
CA PRO A 240 -6.16 -3.83 -0.27
C PRO A 240 -4.64 -3.85 -0.32
N GLY A 241 -4.01 -2.79 0.15
CA GLY A 241 -2.56 -2.71 0.32
C GLY A 241 -2.22 -2.63 1.79
N GLU A 242 -2.48 -1.49 2.39
CA GLU A 242 -2.27 -1.23 3.81
C GLU A 242 -2.94 -2.29 4.70
N ALA A 243 -4.20 -2.62 4.44
CA ALA A 243 -4.93 -3.61 5.22
C ALA A 243 -4.27 -5.00 5.26
N VAL A 244 -3.45 -5.37 4.27
CA VAL A 244 -2.70 -6.64 4.31
C VAL A 244 -1.64 -6.61 5.40
N ALA A 245 -0.90 -5.50 5.50
CA ALA A 245 0.24 -5.36 6.41
C ALA A 245 -0.04 -4.47 7.64
N LEU A 246 -1.29 -4.06 7.87
CA LEU A 246 -1.69 -3.19 8.97
C LEU A 246 -1.31 -3.80 10.33
N ASN A 247 -0.58 -3.03 11.13
CA ASN A 247 -0.09 -3.44 12.46
C ASN A 247 0.76 -4.72 12.47
N THR A 248 1.36 -5.12 11.34
CA THR A 248 2.16 -6.34 11.26
C THR A 248 3.66 -6.09 11.37
N GLY A 249 4.09 -4.84 11.32
CA GLY A 249 5.51 -4.54 11.32
C GLY A 249 5.89 -3.29 12.10
N TYR A 250 7.18 -3.24 12.35
CA TYR A 250 7.82 -2.24 13.21
C TYR A 250 9.02 -1.62 12.47
N LEU A 251 9.36 -0.38 12.83
CA LEU A 251 10.69 0.17 12.57
C LEU A 251 11.43 0.27 13.91
N VAL A 252 12.52 -0.47 14.04
CA VAL A 252 13.38 -0.44 15.23
C VAL A 252 14.53 0.51 14.96
N SER A 253 14.73 1.46 15.84
CA SER A 253 15.74 2.53 15.76
C SER A 253 16.51 2.65 17.05
N THR A 254 17.74 3.15 16.98
CA THR A 254 18.60 3.40 18.14
C THR A 254 18.80 4.90 18.33
N VAL A 255 18.80 5.35 19.58
CA VAL A 255 19.19 6.71 19.98
C VAL A 255 20.70 6.85 19.80
N LEU A 256 21.13 7.79 18.97
CA LEU A 256 22.54 8.09 18.71
C LEU A 256 23.10 9.15 19.65
N ASP A 257 22.28 10.14 20.01
CA ASP A 257 22.67 11.25 20.86
C ASP A 257 21.45 11.94 21.49
N THR A 258 21.66 12.63 22.59
CA THR A 258 20.66 13.49 23.22
C THR A 258 21.26 14.88 23.45
N ILE A 259 20.54 15.91 23.02
CA ILE A 259 20.97 17.31 23.13
C ILE A 259 19.86 18.16 23.71
N GLU A 260 20.20 19.37 24.12
CA GLU A 260 19.24 20.36 24.63
C GLU A 260 19.33 21.67 23.84
N ASN A 261 18.16 22.12 23.34
CA ASN A 261 18.03 23.42 22.72
C ASN A 261 16.60 23.94 22.97
N GLY A 262 16.40 24.56 24.12
CA GLY A 262 15.08 24.99 24.57
C GLY A 262 14.11 23.88 24.93
N MET A 263 14.44 22.65 24.56
CA MET A 263 13.78 21.39 24.90
C MET A 263 14.76 20.24 24.73
N HIS A 264 14.44 19.08 25.30
CA HIS A 264 15.22 17.88 25.08
C HIS A 264 14.97 17.31 23.64
N LEU A 265 16.04 16.97 22.97
CA LEU A 265 16.01 16.33 21.64
C LEU A 265 16.76 14.99 21.71
N ALA A 266 16.28 14.01 20.94
CA ALA A 266 17.01 12.76 20.71
C ALA A 266 17.20 12.56 19.21
N ILE A 267 18.46 12.33 18.81
CA ILE A 267 18.85 12.04 17.43
C ILE A 267 18.87 10.51 17.28
N LEU A 268 18.14 10.01 16.30
CA LEU A 268 18.01 8.60 16.02
C LEU A 268 18.83 8.20 14.79
N ASP A 269 19.11 6.92 14.63
CA ASP A 269 19.69 6.35 13.41
C ASP A 269 18.67 6.17 12.28
N THR A 270 17.40 6.50 12.51
CA THR A 270 16.33 6.56 11.52
C THR A 270 15.97 8.01 11.18
N SER A 271 15.43 8.23 10.00
CA SER A 271 15.06 9.55 9.48
C SER A 271 13.59 9.56 9.06
N ALA A 272 12.85 10.61 9.40
CA ALA A 272 11.49 10.81 8.89
C ALA A 272 11.52 10.93 7.36
N ALA A 273 12.42 11.76 6.83
CA ALA A 273 12.52 12.01 5.39
C ALA A 273 12.93 10.78 4.56
N CYS A 274 13.75 9.89 5.14
CA CYS A 274 14.30 8.74 4.41
C CYS A 274 13.55 7.43 4.65
N HIS A 275 13.03 7.20 5.86
CA HIS A 275 12.55 5.89 6.27
C HIS A 275 11.06 5.84 6.60
N MET A 276 10.42 6.99 6.80
CA MET A 276 8.98 7.14 7.05
C MET A 276 8.46 8.47 6.48
N PRO A 277 8.59 8.71 5.15
CA PRO A 277 8.35 10.03 4.56
C PRO A 277 6.92 10.54 4.73
N ASP A 278 5.92 9.66 4.92
CA ASP A 278 4.54 10.07 5.18
C ASP A 278 4.39 10.86 6.49
N VAL A 279 5.32 10.74 7.44
CA VAL A 279 5.36 11.58 8.65
C VAL A 279 5.52 13.06 8.29
N LEU A 280 6.21 13.37 7.18
CA LEU A 280 6.40 14.74 6.68
C LEU A 280 5.40 15.13 5.59
N GLU A 281 5.04 14.19 4.70
CA GLU A 281 4.14 14.43 3.56
C GLU A 281 2.68 14.59 4.01
N MET A 282 2.28 13.83 5.02
CA MET A 282 0.95 13.83 5.63
C MET A 282 1.11 13.75 7.14
N PRO A 283 1.45 14.84 7.83
CA PRO A 283 1.95 14.83 9.19
C PRO A 283 1.10 14.02 10.15
N TYR A 284 1.67 12.96 10.68
CA TYR A 284 1.13 12.16 11.77
C TYR A 284 2.27 11.78 12.72
N ARG A 285 1.93 11.33 13.90
CA ARG A 285 2.89 10.89 14.90
C ARG A 285 2.82 9.36 15.05
N PRO A 286 3.80 8.60 14.54
CA PRO A 286 3.83 7.16 14.70
C PRO A 286 3.77 6.74 16.17
N HIS A 287 3.06 5.67 16.49
CA HIS A 287 3.06 5.12 17.85
C HIS A 287 4.41 4.46 18.15
N ILE A 288 4.96 4.72 19.33
CA ILE A 288 6.19 4.08 19.84
C ILE A 288 5.82 3.25 21.07
N ILE A 289 6.26 2.00 21.11
CA ILE A 289 6.01 1.13 22.27
C ILE A 289 6.64 1.75 23.53
N GLY A 290 5.82 1.95 24.55
CA GLY A 290 6.24 2.50 25.83
C GLY A 290 6.36 4.04 25.88
N ALA A 291 6.19 4.75 24.76
CA ALA A 291 6.12 6.20 24.76
C ALA A 291 4.68 6.72 24.96
N GLY A 292 4.58 7.95 25.45
CA GLY A 292 3.34 8.70 25.58
C GLY A 292 3.27 9.93 24.67
N VAL A 293 2.14 10.64 24.74
CA VAL A 293 2.03 11.98 24.12
C VAL A 293 2.93 12.99 24.86
N PRO A 294 3.27 14.13 24.27
CA PRO A 294 4.10 15.14 24.94
C PRO A 294 3.54 15.49 26.31
N ASN A 295 4.41 15.51 27.32
CA ASN A 295 4.10 15.84 28.74
C ASN A 295 3.16 14.84 29.46
N GLU A 296 2.84 13.70 28.87
CA GLU A 296 2.10 12.63 29.56
C GLU A 296 2.98 11.92 30.60
N LYS A 297 4.27 11.77 30.28
CA LYS A 297 5.26 11.11 31.12
C LYS A 297 6.36 12.11 31.53
N ALA A 298 7.27 11.64 32.40
CA ALA A 298 8.24 12.49 33.08
C ALA A 298 9.21 13.25 32.15
N TYR A 299 9.59 12.66 31.00
CA TYR A 299 10.63 13.20 30.12
C TYR A 299 10.09 13.32 28.70
N THR A 300 9.96 14.56 28.19
CA THR A 300 9.51 14.82 26.82
C THR A 300 10.69 15.14 25.92
N TYR A 301 10.77 14.43 24.79
CA TYR A 301 11.79 14.62 23.75
C TYR A 301 11.16 14.89 22.40
N ARG A 302 11.78 15.75 21.61
CA ARG A 302 11.60 15.79 20.16
C ARG A 302 12.55 14.78 19.53
N LEU A 303 12.01 13.83 18.74
CA LEU A 303 12.78 12.84 18.04
C LEU A 303 13.06 13.32 16.61
N GLY A 304 14.30 13.24 16.19
CA GLY A 304 14.74 13.64 14.84
C GLY A 304 15.75 12.67 14.25
N GLY A 305 15.88 12.71 12.92
CA GLY A 305 16.87 11.92 12.18
C GLY A 305 18.22 12.61 12.08
N PRO A 306 19.24 11.91 11.52
CA PRO A 306 20.61 12.41 11.43
C PRO A 306 20.89 13.14 10.09
N THR A 307 19.87 13.44 9.26
CA THR A 307 20.07 14.14 8.00
C THR A 307 20.30 15.64 8.18
N CYS A 308 20.84 16.29 7.16
CA CYS A 308 21.01 17.75 7.14
C CYS A 308 19.71 18.55 6.96
N LEU A 309 18.58 17.86 6.74
CA LEU A 309 17.28 18.52 6.63
C LEU A 309 16.82 18.99 8.01
N ALA A 310 16.72 20.29 8.24
CA ALA A 310 16.26 20.84 9.53
C ALA A 310 14.86 20.33 9.94
N GLY A 311 14.02 19.98 8.98
CA GLY A 311 12.69 19.41 9.17
C GLY A 311 12.66 17.89 9.30
N ASP A 312 13.79 17.18 9.44
CA ASP A 312 13.84 15.73 9.64
C ASP A 312 13.44 15.38 11.09
N ILE A 313 12.18 15.68 11.41
CA ILE A 313 11.58 15.54 12.74
C ILE A 313 10.48 14.50 12.67
N ILE A 314 10.55 13.50 13.56
CA ILE A 314 9.56 12.42 13.64
C ILE A 314 8.36 12.86 14.49
N GLY A 315 8.63 13.55 15.60
CA GLY A 315 7.59 14.05 16.48
C GLY A 315 8.05 14.22 17.93
N ASP A 316 7.15 14.71 18.76
CA ASP A 316 7.39 14.90 20.20
C ASP A 316 6.74 13.75 20.98
N TYR A 317 7.50 13.15 21.91
CA TYR A 317 7.11 11.98 22.70
C TYR A 317 7.56 12.13 24.14
N SER A 318 6.86 11.45 25.06
CA SER A 318 7.29 11.39 26.45
C SER A 318 7.61 9.97 26.91
N PHE A 319 8.54 9.85 27.85
CA PHE A 319 9.07 8.60 28.39
C PHE A 319 9.09 8.62 29.91
N ASP A 320 9.02 7.45 30.55
CA ASP A 320 9.05 7.32 32.00
C ASP A 320 10.45 7.56 32.59
N VAL A 321 11.48 7.28 31.77
CA VAL A 321 12.90 7.47 32.09
C VAL A 321 13.60 8.31 31.02
N PRO A 322 14.70 9.01 31.37
CA PRO A 322 15.47 9.74 30.36
C PRO A 322 16.01 8.80 29.28
N LEU A 323 15.93 9.26 28.02
CA LEU A 323 16.58 8.58 26.91
C LEU A 323 18.10 8.77 26.99
N LYS A 324 18.83 7.75 26.55
CA LYS A 324 20.30 7.77 26.46
C LYS A 324 20.75 7.09 25.16
N GLU A 325 21.98 7.38 24.77
CA GLU A 325 22.65 6.71 23.66
C GLU A 325 22.58 5.17 23.82
N GLY A 326 22.22 4.49 22.72
CA GLY A 326 22.04 3.04 22.66
C GLY A 326 20.63 2.55 23.00
N ASP A 327 19.74 3.38 23.50
CA ASP A 327 18.34 2.97 23.72
C ASP A 327 17.66 2.67 22.40
N LYS A 328 16.91 1.55 22.34
CA LYS A 328 16.13 1.17 21.17
C LYS A 328 14.69 1.65 21.28
N LEU A 329 14.21 2.33 20.25
CA LEU A 329 12.82 2.75 20.08
C LEU A 329 12.15 1.89 19.02
N ILE A 330 10.89 1.50 19.26
CA ILE A 330 10.12 0.62 18.39
C ILE A 330 8.88 1.36 17.90
N PHE A 331 8.94 1.82 16.67
CA PHE A 331 7.82 2.45 15.98
C PHE A 331 6.88 1.37 15.46
N CYS A 332 5.59 1.49 15.76
CA CYS A 332 4.56 0.55 15.32
C CYS A 332 4.04 0.90 13.93
N ASP A 333 3.48 -0.12 13.28
CA ASP A 333 2.78 0.01 12.00
C ASP A 333 3.66 0.58 10.87
N MET A 334 4.88 0.06 10.77
CA MET A 334 5.92 0.52 9.85
C MET A 334 6.24 -0.49 8.75
N ALA A 335 5.32 -1.43 8.42
CA ALA A 335 5.54 -2.38 7.34
C ALA A 335 5.10 -1.84 5.97
N HIS A 336 3.98 -1.10 5.93
CA HIS A 336 3.40 -0.59 4.69
C HIS A 336 3.77 0.88 4.45
N TYR A 337 3.84 1.27 3.18
CA TYR A 337 4.23 2.59 2.67
C TYR A 337 5.62 3.09 3.10
N THR A 338 6.25 2.53 4.11
CA THR A 338 7.59 2.88 4.56
C THR A 338 8.68 2.21 3.72
N MET A 339 8.72 0.87 3.66
CA MET A 339 9.71 0.13 2.86
C MET A 339 9.66 0.48 1.37
N VAL A 340 8.48 0.75 0.83
CA VAL A 340 8.28 1.06 -0.60
C VAL A 340 8.53 2.53 -0.95
N LYS A 341 8.51 3.43 0.03
CA LYS A 341 8.73 4.89 -0.15
C LYS A 341 10.08 5.37 0.37
N ASN A 342 10.89 4.50 0.95
CA ASN A 342 12.18 4.88 1.52
C ASN A 342 13.17 5.40 0.47
N ASN A 343 14.16 6.15 0.91
CA ASN A 343 15.20 6.72 0.06
C ASN A 343 16.53 6.86 0.80
N THR A 344 17.56 7.27 0.08
CA THR A 344 18.93 7.38 0.58
C THR A 344 19.44 8.84 0.56
N PHE A 345 18.56 9.81 0.81
CA PHE A 345 18.97 11.22 0.93
C PHE A 345 20.10 11.38 1.96
N ASN A 346 21.05 12.27 1.72
CA ASN A 346 22.28 12.45 2.51
C ASN A 346 23.17 11.20 2.67
N GLY A 347 22.99 10.18 1.84
CA GLY A 347 23.72 8.92 2.00
C GLY A 347 23.21 8.06 3.15
N MET A 348 22.00 8.34 3.65
CA MET A 348 21.36 7.49 4.65
C MET A 348 21.26 6.05 4.13
N ASN A 349 21.69 5.10 4.96
CA ASN A 349 21.53 3.69 4.65
C ASN A 349 20.05 3.31 4.77
N LEU A 350 19.57 2.48 3.85
CA LEU A 350 18.22 1.94 3.98
C LEU A 350 18.13 1.02 5.22
N PRO A 351 17.02 1.04 5.97
CA PRO A 351 16.81 0.13 7.09
C PRO A 351 16.87 -1.33 6.62
N SER A 352 17.56 -2.17 7.38
CA SER A 352 17.55 -3.62 7.13
C SER A 352 16.11 -4.15 7.14
N ILE A 353 15.85 -5.23 6.43
CA ILE A 353 14.55 -5.90 6.43
C ILE A 353 14.69 -7.19 7.22
N ALA A 354 13.89 -7.32 8.28
CA ALA A 354 13.85 -8.49 9.14
C ALA A 354 12.45 -9.11 9.17
N PHE A 355 12.41 -10.39 9.46
CA PHE A 355 11.19 -11.17 9.55
C PHE A 355 11.22 -12.05 10.78
N TYR A 356 10.13 -12.09 11.50
CA TYR A 356 9.99 -13.01 12.63
C TYR A 356 8.93 -14.07 12.34
N SER A 357 9.28 -15.32 12.58
CA SER A 357 8.36 -16.45 12.59
C SER A 357 8.55 -17.28 13.85
N GLN A 358 7.51 -17.99 14.27
CA GLN A 358 7.63 -18.90 15.43
C GLN A 358 8.57 -20.08 15.16
N GLU A 359 8.66 -20.52 13.91
CA GLU A 359 9.48 -21.65 13.49
C GLU A 359 10.99 -21.31 13.46
N ASN A 360 11.33 -20.15 12.87
CA ASN A 360 12.72 -19.79 12.56
C ASN A 360 13.24 -18.62 13.42
N GLY A 361 12.41 -18.08 14.33
CA GLY A 361 12.76 -16.90 15.12
C GLY A 361 12.94 -15.64 14.27
N LEU A 362 13.79 -14.74 14.75
CA LEU A 362 14.13 -13.48 14.08
C LEU A 362 15.20 -13.73 13.00
N GLN A 363 14.88 -13.36 11.77
CA GLN A 363 15.79 -13.50 10.62
C GLN A 363 15.99 -12.14 9.94
N ILE A 364 17.23 -11.85 9.56
CA ILE A 364 17.55 -10.70 8.72
C ILE A 364 17.46 -11.15 7.26
N ILE A 365 16.49 -10.62 6.53
CA ILE A 365 16.19 -10.97 5.13
C ILE A 365 17.09 -10.19 4.18
N LYS A 366 17.31 -8.90 4.46
CA LYS A 366 18.11 -8.02 3.61
C LYS A 366 18.82 -6.98 4.46
N GLN A 367 20.10 -6.80 4.17
CA GLN A 367 20.88 -5.65 4.63
C GLN A 367 21.30 -4.83 3.43
N PHE A 368 21.34 -3.52 3.61
CA PHE A 368 21.75 -2.57 2.60
C PHE A 368 23.10 -1.96 2.97
N GLY A 369 23.80 -1.42 1.99
CA GLY A 369 25.09 -0.82 2.19
C GLY A 369 25.46 0.20 1.11
N TYR A 370 26.74 0.55 1.06
CA TYR A 370 27.25 1.58 0.15
C TYR A 370 26.91 1.33 -1.33
N GLU A 371 26.90 0.10 -1.80
CA GLU A 371 26.61 -0.22 -3.20
C GLU A 371 25.13 0.08 -3.56
N ASP A 372 24.21 -0.12 -2.61
CA ASP A 372 22.79 0.24 -2.81
C ASP A 372 22.59 1.77 -2.95
N PHE A 373 23.42 2.55 -2.26
CA PHE A 373 23.45 4.01 -2.41
C PHE A 373 24.11 4.42 -3.71
N LYS A 374 25.32 3.90 -3.98
CA LYS A 374 26.18 4.32 -5.10
C LYS A 374 25.58 3.97 -6.45
N SER A 375 25.07 2.73 -6.63
CA SER A 375 24.58 2.22 -7.93
C SER A 375 23.42 2.99 -8.53
N ARG A 376 22.70 3.76 -7.73
CA ARG A 376 21.59 4.61 -8.22
C ARG A 376 22.02 6.01 -8.66
N LEU A 377 23.26 6.42 -8.45
CA LEU A 377 23.71 7.77 -8.70
C LEU A 377 24.52 7.90 -9.99
N SER A 378 25.15 6.85 -10.44
CA SER A 378 25.86 6.83 -11.72
C SER A 378 26.27 5.41 -12.13
#